data_5f86ed0433aa30349831dc8782c9632a
#
_entry.id   5f86ed0433aa30349831dc8782c9632a
#
_cell.length_a   1.000
_cell.length_b   1.000
_cell.length_c   1.000
_cell.angle_alpha   90.00
_cell.angle_beta   90.00
_cell.angle_gamma   90.00
#
_symmetry.space_group_name_H-M   'P 1'
#
loop_
_entity.id
_entity.type
_entity.pdbx_description
1 polymer ?
#
loop_
_entity_poly.entity_id
_entity_poly.type
_entity_poly.pdbx_seq_one_letter_code
_entity_poly.pdbx_strand_id
1 'polypeptide(L)'
;MKYNFDKQISRRGTDSYKWDSAESENVLPMWVADMDFRTAPAIVDALRRRVEHGIFGYTRVPDSYYEAVTGWFARRHGWTIDREWIIYTSGVVPAISAVIKALTVPGDKVLVQTRSIIVSFLQSVTMGVKWYHHRWSLQVILSPSIMKI
;
A
#
# COMPACT_ATOMS: atom_id res chain seq x y z
N MET A 1 7.24 -26.51 -4.12
CA MET A 1 8.36 -26.10 -3.22
C MET A 1 7.72 -25.81 -1.87
N LYS A 2 8.18 -26.44 -0.79
CA LYS A 2 7.65 -26.21 0.55
C LYS A 2 8.42 -25.05 1.20
N TYR A 3 7.73 -23.99 1.59
CA TYR A 3 8.34 -22.86 2.28
C TYR A 3 8.58 -23.23 3.75
N ASN A 4 9.71 -22.79 4.31
CA ASN A 4 10.00 -22.97 5.73
C ASN A 4 9.73 -21.64 6.46
N PHE A 5 8.60 -21.56 7.15
CA PHE A 5 8.20 -20.40 7.95
C PHE A 5 8.68 -20.48 9.40
N ASP A 6 9.23 -21.63 9.81
CA ASP A 6 9.75 -21.82 11.19
C ASP A 6 11.20 -21.33 11.33
N LYS A 7 11.88 -21.08 10.20
CA LYS A 7 13.24 -20.59 10.22
C LYS A 7 13.30 -19.17 10.75
N GLN A 8 13.87 -19.00 11.93
CA GLN A 8 14.11 -17.67 12.50
C GLN A 8 15.23 -16.96 11.73
N ILE A 9 14.96 -15.72 11.35
CA ILE A 9 15.92 -14.84 10.65
C ILE A 9 15.96 -13.53 11.45
N SER A 10 17.12 -13.24 12.06
CA SER A 10 17.28 -11.96 12.75
C SER A 10 17.23 -10.82 11.74
N ARG A 11 16.47 -9.80 12.11
CA ARG A 11 16.39 -8.53 11.37
C ARG A 11 16.99 -7.37 12.14
N ARG A 12 17.59 -7.64 13.31
CA ARG A 12 18.33 -6.64 14.08
C ARG A 12 19.66 -6.33 13.40
N GLY A 13 20.04 -5.07 13.39
CA GLY A 13 21.26 -4.62 12.72
C GLY A 13 21.18 -4.67 11.19
N THR A 14 19.97 -4.63 10.63
CA THR A 14 19.72 -4.63 9.17
C THR A 14 19.00 -3.39 8.68
N ASP A 15 18.99 -2.33 9.47
CA ASP A 15 18.20 -1.11 9.23
C ASP A 15 16.68 -1.36 9.16
N SER A 16 16.22 -2.41 9.82
CA SER A 16 14.80 -2.72 9.92
C SER A 16 14.10 -1.72 10.82
N TYR A 17 13.24 -0.87 10.25
CA TYR A 17 12.46 0.08 11.04
C TYR A 17 11.64 -0.58 12.15
N LYS A 18 11.13 -1.79 11.91
CA LYS A 18 10.40 -2.57 12.92
C LYS A 18 11.28 -3.02 14.09
N TRP A 19 12.45 -3.57 13.79
CA TRP A 19 13.29 -4.24 14.76
C TRP A 19 14.34 -3.33 15.39
N ASP A 20 14.91 -2.40 14.60
CA ASP A 20 16.02 -1.56 15.05
C ASP A 20 15.54 -0.27 15.73
N SER A 21 14.23 0.07 15.62
CA SER A 21 13.61 1.15 16.41
C SER A 21 13.15 0.73 17.80
N ALA A 22 13.25 -0.55 18.16
CA ALA A 22 12.88 -1.03 19.49
C ALA A 22 13.88 -0.53 20.56
N GLU A 23 13.36 -0.03 21.69
CA GLU A 23 14.16 0.55 22.79
C GLU A 23 15.12 -0.44 23.43
N SER A 24 14.86 -1.74 23.36
CA SER A 24 15.74 -2.79 23.86
C SER A 24 15.60 -4.08 23.08
N GLU A 25 16.60 -4.97 23.20
CA GLU A 25 16.60 -6.29 22.55
C GLU A 25 15.50 -7.21 23.06
N ASN A 26 15.03 -7.00 24.28
CA ASN A 26 13.97 -7.80 24.91
C ASN A 26 12.54 -7.40 24.47
N VAL A 27 12.40 -6.32 23.71
CA VAL A 27 11.11 -5.89 23.18
C VAL A 27 10.81 -6.63 21.89
N LEU A 28 9.66 -7.32 21.85
CA LEU A 28 9.11 -7.91 20.64
C LEU A 28 8.24 -6.85 19.91
N PRO A 29 8.69 -6.32 18.76
CA PRO A 29 7.91 -5.33 18.05
C PRO A 29 6.74 -5.98 17.32
N MET A 30 5.51 -5.52 17.62
CA MET A 30 4.27 -6.03 17.00
C MET A 30 3.39 -4.91 16.40
N TRP A 31 3.95 -3.73 16.20
CA TRP A 31 3.23 -2.52 15.83
C TRP A 31 3.07 -2.32 14.31
N VAL A 32 3.89 -2.94 13.50
CA VAL A 32 3.87 -2.86 12.04
C VAL A 32 3.70 -4.24 11.43
N ALA A 33 2.96 -4.32 10.34
CA ALA A 33 2.51 -5.58 9.74
C ALA A 33 3.48 -6.17 8.71
N ASP A 34 4.73 -5.72 8.65
CA ASP A 34 5.74 -6.34 7.80
C ASP A 34 6.12 -7.73 8.35
N MET A 35 6.16 -8.71 7.46
CA MET A 35 6.40 -10.10 7.84
C MET A 35 7.88 -10.37 8.06
N ASP A 36 8.18 -11.24 9.05
CA ASP A 36 9.56 -11.65 9.38
C ASP A 36 9.94 -12.96 8.67
N PHE A 37 9.13 -13.43 7.75
CA PHE A 37 9.40 -14.59 6.93
C PHE A 37 10.22 -14.23 5.70
N ARG A 38 11.07 -15.17 5.28
CA ARG A 38 11.79 -15.03 4.03
C ARG A 38 10.83 -14.96 2.85
N THR A 39 11.03 -13.99 2.00
CA THR A 39 10.29 -13.86 0.74
C THR A 39 10.43 -15.12 -0.14
N ALA A 40 9.39 -15.44 -0.91
CA ALA A 40 9.36 -16.60 -1.79
C ALA A 40 10.57 -16.62 -2.75
N PRO A 41 11.20 -17.78 -2.95
CA PRO A 41 12.37 -17.91 -3.83
C PRO A 41 12.15 -17.32 -5.22
N ALA A 42 10.96 -17.52 -5.81
CA ALA A 42 10.64 -16.98 -7.14
C ALA A 42 10.74 -15.45 -7.20
N ILE A 43 10.38 -14.75 -6.10
CA ILE A 43 10.52 -13.29 -6.00
C ILE A 43 11.99 -12.90 -5.88
N VAL A 44 12.74 -13.61 -5.02
CA VAL A 44 14.18 -13.37 -4.87
C VAL A 44 14.92 -13.55 -6.21
N ASP A 45 14.59 -14.60 -6.94
CA ASP A 45 15.22 -14.90 -8.23
C ASP A 45 14.84 -13.87 -9.30
N ALA A 46 13.62 -13.37 -9.29
CA ALA A 46 13.22 -12.29 -10.20
C ALA A 46 13.99 -11.00 -9.92
N LEU A 47 14.15 -10.63 -8.65
CA LEU A 47 14.95 -9.47 -8.24
C LEU A 47 16.42 -9.65 -8.59
N ARG A 48 17.00 -10.85 -8.35
CA ARG A 48 18.40 -11.14 -8.68
C ARG A 48 18.67 -10.96 -10.17
N ARG A 49 17.83 -11.52 -11.04
CA ARG A 49 17.94 -11.33 -12.50
C ARG A 49 17.92 -9.85 -12.90
N ARG A 50 17.09 -9.04 -12.22
CA ARG A 50 17.02 -7.61 -12.51
C ARG A 50 18.27 -6.87 -12.05
N VAL A 51 18.83 -7.24 -10.91
CA VAL A 51 20.08 -6.69 -10.39
C VAL A 51 21.26 -7.08 -11.29
N GLU A 52 21.32 -8.34 -11.72
CA GLU A 52 22.36 -8.85 -12.63
C GLU A 52 22.36 -8.15 -13.99
N HIS A 53 21.17 -7.75 -14.46
CA HIS A 53 21.06 -6.93 -15.68
C HIS A 53 21.75 -5.55 -15.54
N GLY A 54 21.76 -4.95 -14.35
CA GLY A 54 22.56 -3.79 -13.97
C GLY A 54 22.14 -2.44 -14.54
N ILE A 55 21.14 -2.36 -15.42
CA ILE A 55 20.67 -1.10 -16.02
C ILE A 55 19.30 -0.75 -15.44
N PHE A 56 19.26 0.32 -14.64
CA PHE A 56 18.10 0.80 -13.91
C PHE A 56 17.60 2.13 -14.48
N GLY A 57 17.10 2.11 -15.70
CA GLY A 57 16.50 3.26 -16.35
C GLY A 57 14.99 3.37 -16.13
N TYR A 58 14.32 4.21 -16.90
CA TYR A 58 12.86 4.28 -16.90
C TYR A 58 12.25 2.93 -17.30
N THR A 59 11.32 2.44 -16.51
CA THR A 59 10.69 1.14 -16.72
C THR A 59 9.19 1.31 -16.97
N ARG A 60 8.71 0.67 -18.03
CA ARG A 60 7.27 0.55 -18.30
C ARG A 60 6.71 -0.63 -17.50
N VAL A 61 5.48 -0.49 -16.99
CA VAL A 61 4.76 -1.60 -16.38
C VAL A 61 4.42 -2.63 -17.49
N PRO A 62 4.89 -3.89 -17.40
CA PRO A 62 4.69 -4.88 -18.44
C PRO A 62 3.25 -5.42 -18.44
N ASP A 63 2.82 -5.97 -19.56
CA ASP A 63 1.49 -6.58 -19.70
C ASP A 63 1.28 -7.74 -18.73
N SER A 64 2.33 -8.51 -18.46
CA SER A 64 2.31 -9.60 -17.49
C SER A 64 1.94 -9.16 -16.05
N TYR A 65 2.18 -7.90 -15.69
CA TYR A 65 1.73 -7.36 -14.42
C TYR A 65 0.19 -7.28 -14.37
N TYR A 66 -0.42 -6.71 -15.41
CA TYR A 66 -1.87 -6.59 -15.50
C TYR A 66 -2.55 -7.96 -15.56
N GLU A 67 -2.00 -8.88 -16.34
CA GLU A 67 -2.47 -10.26 -16.42
C GLU A 67 -2.41 -10.97 -15.06
N ALA A 68 -1.31 -10.78 -14.31
CA ALA A 68 -1.16 -11.36 -12.99
C ALA A 68 -2.20 -10.81 -12.01
N VAL A 69 -2.43 -9.49 -12.01
CA VAL A 69 -3.40 -8.83 -11.12
C VAL A 69 -4.82 -9.26 -11.48
N THR A 70 -5.25 -9.11 -12.73
CA THR A 70 -6.61 -9.46 -13.16
C THR A 70 -6.90 -10.95 -12.97
N GLY A 71 -5.94 -11.80 -13.34
CA GLY A 71 -6.06 -13.23 -13.16
C GLY A 71 -6.12 -13.67 -11.69
N TRP A 72 -5.39 -12.97 -10.80
CA TRP A 72 -5.45 -13.26 -9.37
C TRP A 72 -6.84 -12.92 -8.79
N PHE A 73 -7.39 -11.74 -9.10
CA PHE A 73 -8.71 -11.33 -8.64
C PHE A 73 -9.81 -12.25 -9.19
N ALA A 74 -9.75 -12.63 -10.47
CA ALA A 74 -10.69 -13.57 -11.06
C ALA A 74 -10.67 -14.93 -10.35
N ARG A 75 -9.49 -15.50 -10.12
CA ARG A 75 -9.38 -16.83 -9.50
C ARG A 75 -9.69 -16.84 -8.00
N ARG A 76 -9.32 -15.79 -7.26
CA ARG A 76 -9.39 -15.80 -5.79
C ARG A 76 -10.66 -15.14 -5.27
N HIS A 77 -11.25 -14.23 -6.01
CA HIS A 77 -12.38 -13.43 -5.57
C HIS A 77 -13.58 -13.50 -6.52
N GLY A 78 -13.48 -14.24 -7.64
CA GLY A 78 -14.54 -14.29 -8.66
C GLY A 78 -14.83 -12.92 -9.30
N TRP A 79 -13.88 -12.01 -9.22
CA TRP A 79 -14.05 -10.64 -9.70
C TRP A 79 -13.23 -10.41 -10.98
N THR A 80 -13.93 -10.17 -12.08
CA THR A 80 -13.32 -9.81 -13.35
C THR A 80 -13.06 -8.31 -13.38
N ILE A 81 -11.80 -7.94 -13.37
CA ILE A 81 -11.33 -6.55 -13.44
C ILE A 81 -10.90 -6.27 -14.86
N ASP A 82 -11.39 -5.16 -15.42
CA ASP A 82 -10.87 -4.66 -16.69
C ASP A 82 -9.48 -4.05 -16.49
N ARG A 83 -8.58 -4.34 -17.40
CA ARG A 83 -7.22 -3.80 -17.39
C ARG A 83 -7.19 -2.28 -17.35
N GLU A 84 -8.10 -1.62 -18.05
CA GLU A 84 -8.19 -0.17 -18.13
C GLU A 84 -8.57 0.50 -16.81
N TRP A 85 -9.10 -0.27 -15.85
CA TRP A 85 -9.40 0.23 -14.51
C TRP A 85 -8.20 0.27 -13.59
N ILE A 86 -7.08 -0.33 -14.02
CA ILE A 86 -5.87 -0.46 -13.18
C ILE A 86 -4.95 0.73 -13.44
N ILE A 87 -4.81 1.57 -12.44
CA ILE A 87 -3.84 2.68 -12.43
C ILE A 87 -2.69 2.30 -11.50
N TYR A 88 -1.49 2.18 -12.06
CA TYR A 88 -0.29 1.90 -11.28
C TYR A 88 0.18 3.15 -10.53
N THR A 89 0.51 2.97 -9.26
CA THR A 89 1.12 4.01 -8.41
C THR A 89 2.31 3.45 -7.63
N SER A 90 3.20 4.32 -7.17
CA SER A 90 4.39 3.92 -6.40
C SER A 90 4.09 3.52 -4.95
N GLY A 91 2.83 3.55 -4.52
CA GLY A 91 2.41 3.14 -3.18
C GLY A 91 1.06 3.73 -2.79
N VAL A 92 0.55 3.29 -1.62
CA VAL A 92 -0.79 3.68 -1.13
C VAL A 92 -0.88 5.17 -0.83
N VAL A 93 0.14 5.76 -0.21
CA VAL A 93 0.14 7.21 0.13
C VAL A 93 0.08 8.09 -1.11
N PRO A 94 0.94 7.89 -2.14
CA PRO A 94 0.82 8.58 -3.41
C PRO A 94 -0.53 8.34 -4.10
N ALA A 95 -1.08 7.12 -4.03
CA ALA A 95 -2.38 6.81 -4.60
C ALA A 95 -3.50 7.62 -3.96
N ILE A 96 -3.59 7.64 -2.62
CA ILE A 96 -4.58 8.42 -1.88
C ILE A 96 -4.46 9.92 -2.23
N SER A 97 -3.24 10.43 -2.27
CA SER A 97 -2.97 11.82 -2.62
C SER A 97 -3.46 12.15 -4.03
N ALA A 98 -3.19 11.27 -4.99
CA ALA A 98 -3.64 11.45 -6.37
C ALA A 98 -5.17 11.41 -6.48
N VAL A 99 -5.83 10.46 -5.80
CA VAL A 99 -7.30 10.34 -5.78
C VAL A 99 -7.95 11.60 -5.20
N ILE A 100 -7.46 12.09 -4.05
CA ILE A 100 -7.97 13.30 -3.44
C ILE A 100 -7.84 14.49 -4.41
N LYS A 101 -6.65 14.67 -4.99
CA LYS A 101 -6.40 15.75 -5.97
C LYS A 101 -7.30 15.68 -7.20
N ALA A 102 -7.59 14.47 -7.67
CA ALA A 102 -8.40 14.28 -8.88
C ALA A 102 -9.89 14.49 -8.62
N LEU A 103 -10.39 14.19 -7.41
CA LEU A 103 -11.81 14.15 -7.10
C LEU A 103 -12.30 15.30 -6.23
N THR A 104 -11.41 16.18 -5.74
CA THR A 104 -11.78 17.30 -4.86
C THR A 104 -11.17 18.62 -5.31
N VAL A 105 -11.83 19.71 -4.90
CA VAL A 105 -11.32 21.08 -5.03
C VAL A 105 -11.04 21.68 -3.64
N PRO A 106 -10.24 22.76 -3.54
CA PRO A 106 -10.00 23.44 -2.26
C PRO A 106 -11.31 23.82 -1.56
N GLY A 107 -11.46 23.40 -0.28
CA GLY A 107 -12.68 23.63 0.52
C GLY A 107 -13.61 22.42 0.59
N ASP A 108 -13.46 21.42 -0.27
CA ASP A 108 -14.20 20.17 -0.18
C ASP A 108 -13.89 19.41 1.11
N LYS A 109 -14.77 18.48 1.46
CA LYS A 109 -14.68 17.69 2.68
C LYS A 109 -14.41 16.23 2.36
N VAL A 110 -13.47 15.63 3.05
CA VAL A 110 -13.17 14.19 2.94
C VAL A 110 -13.55 13.50 4.25
N LEU A 111 -14.38 12.48 4.14
CA LEU A 111 -14.74 11.64 5.28
C LEU A 111 -13.68 10.56 5.50
N VAL A 112 -13.25 10.43 6.73
CA VAL A 112 -12.33 9.38 7.16
C VAL A 112 -12.81 8.70 8.43
N GLN A 113 -12.59 7.38 8.53
CA GLN A 113 -12.81 6.64 9.77
C GLN A 113 -11.63 6.90 10.71
N THR A 114 -11.91 7.34 11.92
CA THR A 114 -10.88 7.51 12.96
C THR A 114 -10.35 6.15 13.42
N ARG A 115 -9.11 6.12 13.92
CA ARG A 115 -8.36 4.89 14.28
C ARG A 115 -8.01 4.02 13.06
N SER A 116 -7.98 4.60 11.87
CA SER A 116 -7.47 3.96 10.67
C SER A 116 -6.05 4.48 10.38
N ILE A 117 -5.22 3.63 9.82
CA ILE A 117 -3.88 3.99 9.34
C ILE A 117 -3.95 5.08 8.26
N ILE A 118 -5.05 5.13 7.51
CA ILE A 118 -5.33 6.15 6.48
C ILE A 118 -5.34 7.56 7.09
N VAL A 119 -5.83 7.74 8.31
CA VAL A 119 -5.85 9.05 8.99
C VAL A 119 -4.45 9.63 9.16
N SER A 120 -3.49 8.79 9.54
CA SER A 120 -2.09 9.22 9.71
C SER A 120 -1.46 9.63 8.38
N PHE A 121 -1.79 8.96 7.29
CA PHE A 121 -1.33 9.31 5.95
C PHE A 121 -1.96 10.59 5.43
N LEU A 122 -3.23 10.81 5.73
CA LEU A 122 -3.96 11.99 5.29
C LEU A 122 -3.52 13.25 6.05
N GLN A 123 -3.07 13.14 7.30
CA GLN A 123 -2.49 14.27 8.05
C GLN A 123 -1.21 14.82 7.40
N SER A 124 -0.48 14.01 6.67
CA SER A 124 0.71 14.46 5.92
C SER A 124 0.40 15.11 4.58
N VAL A 125 -0.85 14.99 4.09
CA VAL A 125 -1.30 15.58 2.83
C VAL A 125 -2.01 16.91 3.10
N THR A 126 -1.25 17.96 3.34
CA THR A 126 -1.74 19.35 3.44
C THR A 126 -2.25 19.83 2.07
N MET A 127 -3.50 19.51 1.74
CA MET A 127 -4.08 19.81 0.44
C MET A 127 -5.21 20.86 0.48
N GLY A 128 -5.28 21.64 1.56
CA GLY A 128 -6.36 22.64 1.71
C GLY A 128 -7.76 22.03 1.92
N VAL A 129 -7.84 20.72 2.16
CA VAL A 129 -9.08 19.99 2.41
C VAL A 129 -9.39 19.98 3.90
N LYS A 130 -10.64 20.25 4.28
CA LYS A 130 -11.06 20.24 5.69
C LYS A 130 -11.35 18.81 6.14
N TRP A 131 -10.81 18.43 7.30
CA TRP A 131 -11.02 17.14 7.94
C TRP A 131 -12.22 17.15 8.85
N TYR A 132 -13.03 16.09 8.82
CA TYR A 132 -14.10 15.85 9.78
C TYR A 132 -13.84 14.54 10.51
N HIS A 133 -13.60 14.63 11.82
CA HIS A 133 -13.51 13.48 12.72
C HIS A 133 -14.87 13.17 13.29
N HIS A 134 -15.34 11.94 13.16
CA HIS A 134 -16.46 11.47 13.95
C HIS A 134 -16.10 10.25 14.77
N ARG A 135 -16.33 10.33 16.07
CA ARG A 135 -15.84 9.34 17.03
C ARG A 135 -16.55 7.98 16.93
N TRP A 136 -17.75 7.89 16.38
CA TRP A 136 -18.58 6.66 16.40
C TRP A 136 -19.69 6.56 15.36
N SER A 137 -19.82 7.40 14.39
CA SER A 137 -20.86 7.27 13.35
C SER A 137 -20.32 7.45 11.93
N LEU A 138 -20.79 6.60 11.04
CA LEU A 138 -20.55 6.71 9.60
C LEU A 138 -21.42 7.84 9.06
N GLN A 139 -20.90 9.04 8.98
CA GLN A 139 -21.55 10.10 8.18
C GLN A 139 -20.80 10.24 6.86
N VAL A 140 -21.43 9.75 5.81
CA VAL A 140 -20.96 9.95 4.43
C VAL A 140 -21.34 11.37 4.03
N ILE A 141 -20.39 12.30 4.03
CA ILE A 141 -20.57 13.63 3.46
C ILE A 141 -19.84 13.59 2.11
N LEU A 142 -20.54 13.15 1.09
CA LEU A 142 -20.09 13.30 -0.29
C LEU A 142 -20.34 14.73 -0.73
N SER A 143 -19.33 15.38 -1.33
CA SER A 143 -19.58 16.62 -2.07
C SER A 143 -20.58 16.34 -3.19
N PRO A 144 -21.51 17.26 -3.48
CA PRO A 144 -22.46 17.10 -4.59
C PRO A 144 -21.80 16.81 -5.96
N SER A 145 -20.54 17.17 -6.12
CA SER A 145 -19.73 16.88 -7.31
C SER A 145 -19.34 15.41 -7.45
N ILE A 146 -19.33 14.63 -6.36
CA ILE A 146 -18.99 13.18 -6.39
C ILE A 146 -20.22 12.32 -6.70
N MET A 147 -21.42 12.83 -6.48
CA MET A 147 -22.68 12.10 -6.79
C MET A 147 -23.09 12.15 -8.27
N LYS A 148 -22.27 12.66 -9.17
CA LYS A 148 -22.56 12.75 -10.61
C LYS A 148 -21.75 11.79 -11.49
N ILE A 149 -21.20 10.72 -10.90
CA ILE A 149 -20.58 9.63 -11.66
C ILE A 149 -21.50 8.42 -11.66
#